data_f0ecf1480dbbb7846a644c29dcde9309
#
_entry.id   f0ecf1480dbbb7846a644c29dcde9309
#
_cell.length_a   1.000
_cell.length_b   1.000
_cell.length_c   1.000
_cell.angle_alpha   90.00
_cell.angle_beta   90.00
_cell.angle_gamma   90.00
#
_symmetry.space_group_name_H-M   'P 1'
#
loop_
_entity.id
_entity.type
_entity.pdbx_description
1 polymer ?
#
loop_
_entity_poly.entity_id
_entity_poly.type
_entity_poly.pdbx_seq_one_letter_code
_entity_poly.pdbx_strand_id
1 'polypeptide(L)'
;VELNLPLWLYYVLGFPLLLGPLITIHELGHYLVGRWFGVHAEAFSVGFGKEIAGFTDRRGTRWKLSALPLGGYVQFKGDMNPASIPDADAAALASDEDRIGSFHHAALWKRALIVFAGPATNILLTLAIFAGFFALYGKPVPADAAQQMTVAEFAEVSPARAAGIEIGDRIVAVEGERMEDFRDVQDSILLYPGRTLDITVDRDGAERTFAVPVRSVEMEDRFGNVSKVGLIGIASGASSFDFEPQGIIASLGLAVDHSLGIVDMMVTGIGQIFTGERSVQELGGPVKIAKFSGEQLSLGAMAFINFAALISLNLAFINLLPIPALDGGHLAFYAAEAVRRNPVGPRGTEVAYRAGVALVLMLMVFVTINDLVSLPVFGN
;
A
#
# COMPACT_ATOMS: atom_id res chain seq x y z
N VAL A 1 10.91 2.68 -23.69
CA VAL A 1 10.19 2.25 -24.90
C VAL A 1 8.76 2.73 -24.74
N GLU A 2 8.41 3.83 -25.39
CA GLU A 2 7.02 4.28 -25.47
C GLU A 2 6.29 3.32 -26.40
N LEU A 3 5.42 2.49 -25.83
CA LEU A 3 4.47 1.69 -26.59
C LEU A 3 3.38 2.66 -27.04
N ASN A 4 3.40 3.11 -28.29
CA ASN A 4 2.37 3.98 -28.88
C ASN A 4 1.03 3.22 -29.06
N LEU A 5 0.44 2.78 -27.94
CA LEU A 5 -0.84 2.08 -27.91
C LEU A 5 -1.98 3.09 -27.69
N PRO A 6 -3.20 2.80 -28.15
CA PRO A 6 -4.38 3.60 -27.76
C PRO A 6 -4.58 3.57 -26.23
N LEU A 7 -4.99 4.69 -25.64
CA LEU A 7 -5.10 4.85 -24.19
C LEU A 7 -5.95 3.76 -23.51
N TRP A 8 -7.07 3.36 -24.16
CA TRP A 8 -7.93 2.29 -23.64
C TRP A 8 -7.20 0.94 -23.46
N LEU A 9 -6.20 0.67 -24.31
CA LEU A 9 -5.43 -0.58 -24.22
C LEU A 9 -4.50 -0.58 -23.00
N TYR A 10 -3.96 0.60 -22.63
CA TYR A 10 -3.19 0.74 -21.40
C TYR A 10 -4.07 0.45 -20.18
N TYR A 11 -5.33 0.90 -20.16
CA TYR A 11 -6.26 0.60 -19.05
C TYR A 11 -6.61 -0.88 -18.94
N VAL A 12 -6.84 -1.55 -20.08
CA VAL A 12 -7.14 -2.99 -20.10
C VAL A 12 -5.95 -3.83 -19.70
N LEU A 13 -4.73 -3.46 -20.10
CA LEU A 13 -3.51 -4.21 -19.80
C LEU A 13 -2.88 -3.84 -18.45
N GLY A 14 -2.95 -2.58 -18.05
CA GLY A 14 -2.28 -2.08 -16.86
C GLY A 14 -2.69 -2.81 -15.59
N PHE A 15 -3.99 -3.02 -15.40
CA PHE A 15 -4.51 -3.68 -14.21
C PHE A 15 -4.05 -5.14 -14.03
N PRO A 16 -4.21 -6.04 -15.02
CA PRO A 16 -3.75 -7.41 -14.88
C PRO A 16 -2.22 -7.52 -14.86
N LEU A 17 -1.49 -6.64 -15.57
CA LEU A 17 -0.04 -6.58 -15.51
C LEU A 17 0.49 -6.09 -14.17
N LEU A 18 -0.29 -5.28 -13.46
CA LEU A 18 0.04 -4.82 -12.11
C LEU A 18 -0.31 -5.88 -11.07
N LEU A 19 -1.60 -6.20 -10.93
CA LEU A 19 -2.08 -7.06 -9.85
C LEU A 19 -1.71 -8.54 -10.02
N GLY A 20 -1.69 -9.04 -11.24
CA GLY A 20 -1.34 -10.43 -11.50
C GLY A 20 -0.01 -10.86 -10.88
N PRO A 21 1.12 -10.21 -11.21
CA PRO A 21 2.40 -10.48 -10.59
C PRO A 21 2.42 -10.22 -9.09
N LEU A 22 1.84 -9.09 -8.61
CA LEU A 22 1.87 -8.73 -7.18
C LEU A 22 1.16 -9.77 -6.30
N ILE A 23 -0.02 -10.21 -6.71
CA ILE A 23 -0.76 -11.24 -5.99
C ILE A 23 -0.07 -12.60 -6.13
N THR A 24 0.46 -12.93 -7.30
CA THR A 24 1.22 -14.18 -7.49
C THR A 24 2.43 -14.25 -6.56
N ILE A 25 3.17 -13.14 -6.37
CA ILE A 25 4.31 -13.06 -5.46
C ILE A 25 3.85 -13.19 -4.00
N HIS A 26 2.73 -12.56 -3.65
CA HIS A 26 2.11 -12.70 -2.34
C HIS A 26 1.78 -14.17 -2.02
N GLU A 27 1.02 -14.84 -2.89
CA GLU A 27 0.66 -16.24 -2.75
C GLU A 27 1.89 -17.17 -2.74
N LEU A 28 2.91 -16.80 -3.54
CA LEU A 28 4.16 -17.54 -3.57
C LEU A 28 4.88 -17.48 -2.21
N GLY A 29 4.76 -16.39 -1.47
CA GLY A 29 5.25 -16.28 -0.10
C GLY A 29 4.65 -17.34 0.81
N HIS A 30 3.32 -17.43 0.86
CA HIS A 30 2.61 -18.45 1.63
C HIS A 30 3.04 -19.87 1.20
N TYR A 31 3.03 -20.12 -0.11
CA TYR A 31 3.40 -21.41 -0.68
C TYR A 31 4.81 -21.84 -0.28
N LEU A 32 5.81 -20.99 -0.49
CA LEU A 32 7.22 -21.34 -0.23
C LEU A 32 7.47 -21.63 1.25
N VAL A 33 6.96 -20.80 2.15
CA VAL A 33 7.12 -20.99 3.59
C VAL A 33 6.31 -22.18 4.08
N GLY A 34 5.09 -22.40 3.57
CA GLY A 34 4.30 -23.59 3.86
C GLY A 34 5.03 -24.87 3.46
N ARG A 35 5.58 -24.89 2.25
CA ARG A 35 6.39 -26.01 1.75
C ARG A 35 7.67 -26.23 2.57
N TRP A 36 8.32 -25.15 3.01
CA TRP A 36 9.52 -25.23 3.85
C TRP A 36 9.21 -25.91 5.20
N PHE A 37 8.05 -25.62 5.79
CA PHE A 37 7.62 -26.24 7.04
C PHE A 37 6.97 -27.62 6.89
N GLY A 38 6.92 -28.16 5.65
CA GLY A 38 6.38 -29.50 5.37
C GLY A 38 4.86 -29.54 5.22
N VAL A 39 4.20 -28.38 5.10
CA VAL A 39 2.78 -28.29 4.79
C VAL A 39 2.56 -28.59 3.31
N HIS A 40 1.63 -29.47 3.00
CA HIS A 40 1.30 -29.85 1.63
C HIS A 40 0.37 -28.82 1.01
N ALA A 41 0.73 -28.30 -0.17
CA ALA A 41 -0.13 -27.44 -0.97
C ALA A 41 -0.82 -28.26 -2.04
N GLU A 42 -2.15 -28.29 -2.04
CA GLU A 42 -2.97 -29.02 -3.02
C GLU A 42 -3.09 -28.24 -4.33
N ALA A 43 -3.26 -26.91 -4.22
CA ALA A 43 -3.34 -26.04 -5.38
C ALA A 43 -2.62 -24.71 -5.18
N PHE A 44 -2.09 -24.18 -6.27
CA PHE A 44 -1.61 -22.83 -6.43
C PHE A 44 -2.30 -22.23 -7.66
N SER A 45 -3.10 -21.19 -7.48
CA SER A 45 -3.84 -20.59 -8.59
C SER A 45 -3.47 -19.14 -8.80
N VAL A 46 -3.16 -18.79 -10.03
CA VAL A 46 -3.11 -17.41 -10.51
C VAL A 46 -4.49 -17.11 -11.11
N GLY A 47 -5.24 -16.23 -10.46
CA GLY A 47 -6.62 -15.94 -10.80
C GLY A 47 -7.65 -16.81 -10.08
N PHE A 48 -8.91 -16.42 -10.26
CA PHE A 48 -10.09 -17.14 -9.74
C PHE A 48 -10.96 -17.73 -10.85
N GLY A 49 -11.84 -18.65 -10.48
CA GLY A 49 -12.85 -19.23 -11.36
C GLY A 49 -12.36 -20.47 -12.09
N LYS A 50 -12.85 -20.64 -13.34
CA LYS A 50 -12.57 -21.84 -14.14
C LYS A 50 -11.09 -21.89 -14.53
N GLU A 51 -10.45 -23.04 -14.32
CA GLU A 51 -9.09 -23.31 -14.80
C GLU A 51 -9.07 -23.27 -16.34
N ILE A 52 -8.19 -22.44 -16.90
CA ILE A 52 -7.91 -22.34 -18.33
C ILE A 52 -6.76 -23.26 -18.71
N ALA A 53 -5.70 -23.27 -17.89
CA ALA A 53 -4.51 -24.07 -18.07
C ALA A 53 -3.94 -24.46 -16.70
N GLY A 54 -3.25 -25.59 -16.65
CA GLY A 54 -2.59 -26.00 -15.42
C GLY A 54 -1.80 -27.29 -15.57
N PHE A 55 -0.94 -27.51 -14.61
CA PHE A 55 -0.17 -28.76 -14.51
C PHE A 55 -0.02 -29.15 -13.04
N THR A 56 0.23 -30.42 -12.78
CA THR A 56 0.54 -30.90 -11.43
C THR A 56 2.04 -31.13 -11.34
N ASP A 57 2.68 -30.54 -10.32
CA ASP A 57 4.10 -30.71 -10.11
C ASP A 57 4.43 -32.08 -9.48
N ARG A 58 5.74 -32.40 -9.40
CA ARG A 58 6.22 -33.68 -8.82
C ARG A 58 5.89 -33.83 -7.32
N ARG A 59 5.48 -32.77 -6.66
CA ARG A 59 5.12 -32.75 -5.24
C ARG A 59 3.61 -32.79 -5.00
N GLY A 60 2.82 -32.96 -6.08
CA GLY A 60 1.38 -33.09 -6.03
C GLY A 60 0.60 -31.78 -6.05
N THR A 61 1.28 -30.62 -6.10
CA THR A 61 0.59 -29.32 -6.17
C THR A 61 0.03 -29.08 -7.57
N ARG A 62 -1.26 -28.76 -7.67
CA ARG A 62 -1.91 -28.34 -8.93
C ARG A 62 -1.69 -26.86 -9.17
N TRP A 63 -0.83 -26.51 -10.11
CA TRP A 63 -0.62 -25.14 -10.58
C TRP A 63 -1.68 -24.78 -11.61
N LYS A 64 -2.42 -23.69 -11.38
CA LYS A 64 -3.57 -23.29 -12.20
C LYS A 64 -3.42 -21.86 -12.70
N LEU A 65 -3.80 -21.64 -13.95
CA LEU A 65 -4.14 -20.32 -14.48
C LEU A 65 -5.65 -20.28 -14.64
N SER A 66 -6.30 -19.36 -13.96
CA SER A 66 -7.76 -19.25 -13.92
C SER A 66 -8.26 -18.07 -14.74
N ALA A 67 -9.55 -18.11 -15.11
CA ALA A 67 -10.16 -17.21 -16.09
C ALA A 67 -10.23 -15.74 -15.66
N LEU A 68 -10.30 -15.47 -14.37
CA LEU A 68 -10.39 -14.12 -13.82
C LEU A 68 -9.05 -13.73 -13.20
N PRO A 69 -8.24 -12.85 -13.84
CA PRO A 69 -6.92 -12.44 -13.35
C PRO A 69 -7.01 -11.41 -12.20
N LEU A 70 -7.99 -11.58 -11.31
CA LEU A 70 -8.31 -10.67 -10.20
C LEU A 70 -7.87 -11.24 -8.86
N GLY A 71 -6.73 -11.91 -8.82
CA GLY A 71 -6.25 -12.50 -7.58
C GLY A 71 -5.51 -13.80 -7.77
N GLY A 72 -5.41 -14.58 -6.70
CA GLY A 72 -4.82 -15.90 -6.66
C GLY A 72 -5.13 -16.55 -5.33
N TYR A 73 -4.71 -17.78 -5.14
CA TYR A 73 -4.77 -18.44 -3.85
C TYR A 73 -3.82 -19.62 -3.78
N VAL A 74 -3.39 -19.91 -2.57
CA VAL A 74 -2.76 -21.19 -2.22
C VAL A 74 -3.75 -22.01 -1.40
N GLN A 75 -4.03 -23.21 -1.81
CA GLN A 75 -4.83 -24.15 -1.03
C GLN A 75 -3.90 -25.16 -0.37
N PHE A 76 -3.78 -25.11 0.95
CA PHE A 76 -3.05 -26.10 1.71
C PHE A 76 -3.92 -27.29 2.06
N LYS A 77 -3.29 -28.46 2.28
CA LYS A 77 -3.98 -29.66 2.76
C LYS A 77 -4.67 -29.38 4.09
N GLY A 78 -5.95 -29.73 4.17
CA GLY A 78 -6.80 -29.43 5.32
C GLY A 78 -7.40 -28.04 5.34
N ASP A 79 -7.08 -27.20 4.35
CA ASP A 79 -7.67 -25.90 4.14
C ASP A 79 -8.83 -26.07 3.16
N MET A 80 -10.04 -26.03 3.67
CA MET A 80 -11.22 -26.47 2.91
C MET A 80 -11.74 -25.42 1.92
N ASN A 81 -11.23 -24.19 1.99
CA ASN A 81 -11.71 -23.07 1.20
C ASN A 81 -10.54 -22.18 0.74
N PRO A 82 -10.59 -21.62 -0.48
CA PRO A 82 -9.64 -20.58 -0.91
C PRO A 82 -9.58 -19.35 0.01
N ALA A 83 -10.58 -19.18 0.90
CA ALA A 83 -10.63 -18.13 1.91
C ALA A 83 -10.11 -18.59 3.29
N SER A 84 -9.49 -19.79 3.38
CA SER A 84 -8.94 -20.39 4.62
C SER A 84 -9.93 -20.39 5.80
N ILE A 85 -11.23 -20.54 5.53
CA ILE A 85 -12.25 -20.62 6.58
C ILE A 85 -12.19 -22.03 7.18
N PRO A 86 -11.93 -22.18 8.51
CA PRO A 86 -11.89 -23.48 9.14
C PRO A 86 -13.26 -24.16 9.08
N ASP A 87 -13.32 -25.38 8.55
CA ASP A 87 -14.47 -26.25 8.71
C ASP A 87 -14.25 -27.12 9.95
N ALA A 88 -14.98 -26.78 11.01
CA ALA A 88 -14.87 -27.46 12.30
C ALA A 88 -15.29 -28.91 12.26
N ASP A 89 -16.28 -29.26 11.43
CA ASP A 89 -16.81 -30.61 11.34
C ASP A 89 -15.86 -31.52 10.56
N ALA A 90 -15.25 -31.01 9.50
CA ALA A 90 -14.24 -31.72 8.74
C ALA A 90 -12.93 -31.91 9.50
N ALA A 91 -12.50 -30.92 10.29
CA ALA A 91 -11.31 -31.06 11.14
C ALA A 91 -11.49 -32.11 12.25
N ALA A 92 -12.72 -32.29 12.75
CA ALA A 92 -13.04 -33.28 13.77
C ALA A 92 -13.08 -34.73 13.22
N LEU A 93 -13.33 -34.89 11.92
CA LEU A 93 -13.44 -36.20 11.24
C LEU A 93 -12.12 -36.63 10.58
N ALA A 94 -11.07 -35.78 10.60
CA ALA A 94 -9.80 -36.06 9.95
C ALA A 94 -9.08 -37.26 10.55
N SER A 95 -8.70 -38.23 9.70
CA SER A 95 -7.88 -39.39 10.07
C SER A 95 -6.44 -38.97 10.43
N ASP A 96 -5.68 -39.85 11.09
CA ASP A 96 -4.26 -39.55 11.42
C ASP A 96 -3.41 -39.30 10.16
N GLU A 97 -3.73 -39.95 9.04
CA GLU A 97 -3.08 -39.73 7.74
C GLU A 97 -3.41 -38.34 7.15
N ASP A 98 -4.63 -37.85 7.39
CA ASP A 98 -5.03 -36.51 6.94
C ASP A 98 -4.34 -35.38 7.72
N ARG A 99 -3.94 -35.64 8.95
CA ARG A 99 -3.21 -34.69 9.78
C ARG A 99 -1.78 -34.45 9.32
N ILE A 100 -1.13 -35.44 8.69
CA ILE A 100 0.24 -35.31 8.22
C ILE A 100 0.30 -34.32 7.05
N GLY A 101 1.10 -33.26 7.20
CA GLY A 101 1.24 -32.20 6.21
C GLY A 101 0.05 -31.24 6.10
N SER A 102 -0.94 -31.35 7.01
CA SER A 102 -2.08 -30.42 7.08
C SER A 102 -1.69 -29.09 7.72
N PHE A 103 -2.18 -27.99 7.16
CA PHE A 103 -1.95 -26.64 7.68
C PHE A 103 -2.49 -26.46 9.10
N HIS A 104 -3.72 -26.90 9.37
CA HIS A 104 -4.35 -26.72 10.67
C HIS A 104 -3.68 -27.52 11.81
N HIS A 105 -2.98 -28.60 11.47
CA HIS A 105 -2.24 -29.41 12.45
C HIS A 105 -0.78 -28.97 12.61
N ALA A 106 -0.32 -27.99 11.82
CA ALA A 106 1.00 -27.41 12.00
C ALA A 106 1.07 -26.60 13.33
N ALA A 107 2.26 -26.57 13.94
CA ALA A 107 2.48 -25.78 15.13
C ALA A 107 2.09 -24.30 14.91
N LEU A 108 1.53 -23.66 15.94
CA LEU A 108 0.98 -22.31 15.88
C LEU A 108 1.96 -21.29 15.25
N TRP A 109 3.23 -21.32 15.67
CA TRP A 109 4.25 -20.42 15.13
C TRP A 109 4.54 -20.67 13.64
N LYS A 110 4.42 -21.92 13.15
CA LYS A 110 4.56 -22.24 11.72
C LYS A 110 3.37 -21.68 10.93
N ARG A 111 2.15 -21.86 11.43
CA ARG A 111 0.95 -21.25 10.83
C ARG A 111 1.08 -19.74 10.73
N ALA A 112 1.53 -19.10 11.82
CA ALA A 112 1.74 -17.65 11.84
C ALA A 112 2.78 -17.20 10.80
N LEU A 113 3.92 -17.90 10.68
CA LEU A 113 4.95 -17.55 9.68
C LEU A 113 4.49 -17.83 8.23
N ILE A 114 3.70 -18.88 8.00
CA ILE A 114 3.13 -19.15 6.68
C ILE A 114 2.21 -18.02 6.26
N VAL A 115 1.31 -17.58 7.14
CA VAL A 115 0.38 -16.49 6.85
C VAL A 115 1.11 -15.16 6.73
N PHE A 116 2.09 -14.87 7.59
CA PHE A 116 2.88 -13.65 7.49
C PHE A 116 3.72 -13.56 6.19
N ALA A 117 4.07 -14.71 5.60
CA ALA A 117 4.96 -14.76 4.44
C ALA A 117 4.39 -14.07 3.19
N GLY A 118 3.06 -14.06 2.99
CA GLY A 118 2.43 -13.34 1.90
C GLY A 118 2.71 -11.83 1.98
N PRO A 119 2.24 -11.13 3.03
CA PRO A 119 2.58 -9.73 3.22
C PRO A 119 4.08 -9.44 3.21
N ALA A 120 4.90 -10.32 3.83
CA ALA A 120 6.34 -10.15 3.86
C ALA A 120 6.97 -10.15 2.46
N THR A 121 6.52 -11.00 1.55
CA THR A 121 7.04 -11.02 0.17
C THR A 121 6.68 -9.74 -0.58
N ASN A 122 5.53 -9.15 -0.35
CA ASN A 122 5.16 -7.86 -0.93
C ASN A 122 6.02 -6.72 -0.37
N ILE A 123 6.31 -6.72 0.94
CA ILE A 123 7.26 -5.77 1.54
C ILE A 123 8.65 -5.94 0.91
N LEU A 124 9.15 -7.16 0.82
CA LEU A 124 10.46 -7.46 0.22
C LEU A 124 10.53 -7.02 -1.25
N LEU A 125 9.46 -7.23 -2.02
CA LEU A 125 9.37 -6.75 -3.40
C LEU A 125 9.45 -5.22 -3.47
N THR A 126 8.69 -4.53 -2.63
CA THR A 126 8.73 -3.06 -2.54
C THR A 126 10.14 -2.56 -2.23
N LEU A 127 10.76 -3.12 -1.19
CA LEU A 127 12.14 -2.76 -0.82
C LEU A 127 13.14 -3.04 -1.93
N ALA A 128 12.99 -4.16 -2.65
CA ALA A 128 13.86 -4.50 -3.78
C ALA A 128 13.71 -3.50 -4.93
N ILE A 129 12.50 -3.07 -5.25
CA ILE A 129 12.23 -2.09 -6.30
C ILE A 129 12.81 -0.72 -5.90
N PHE A 130 12.47 -0.19 -4.72
CA PHE A 130 12.97 1.11 -4.28
C PHE A 130 14.49 1.13 -4.10
N ALA A 131 15.08 0.09 -3.51
CA ALA A 131 16.54 -0.02 -3.42
C ALA A 131 17.19 -0.07 -4.81
N GLY A 132 16.56 -0.76 -5.77
CA GLY A 132 17.00 -0.76 -7.16
C GLY A 132 16.96 0.64 -7.77
N PHE A 133 15.91 1.43 -7.52
CA PHE A 133 15.84 2.82 -7.98
C PHE A 133 16.95 3.68 -7.36
N PHE A 134 17.13 3.63 -6.04
CA PHE A 134 18.18 4.40 -5.37
C PHE A 134 19.60 3.98 -5.79
N ALA A 135 19.82 2.69 -6.06
CA ALA A 135 21.12 2.20 -6.54
C ALA A 135 21.40 2.61 -7.99
N LEU A 136 20.37 2.66 -8.86
CA LEU A 136 20.55 2.97 -10.29
C LEU A 136 20.55 4.48 -10.58
N TYR A 137 19.70 5.24 -9.88
CA TYR A 137 19.49 6.67 -10.14
C TYR A 137 20.11 7.55 -9.07
N GLY A 138 20.37 7.03 -7.88
CA GLY A 138 20.84 7.81 -6.74
C GLY A 138 19.71 8.38 -5.87
N LYS A 139 20.10 9.03 -4.78
CA LYS A 139 19.20 9.80 -3.90
C LYS A 139 19.03 11.20 -4.54
N PRO A 140 17.78 11.67 -4.77
CA PRO A 140 17.57 13.05 -5.17
C PRO A 140 17.97 13.97 -3.99
N VAL A 141 18.90 14.86 -4.23
CA VAL A 141 19.32 15.90 -3.29
C VAL A 141 19.15 17.25 -3.95
N PRO A 142 18.72 18.27 -3.22
CA PRO A 142 18.63 19.62 -3.79
C PRO A 142 20.01 20.11 -4.20
N ALA A 143 20.12 20.74 -5.36
CA ALA A 143 21.39 21.29 -5.85
C ALA A 143 21.94 22.38 -4.92
N ASP A 144 21.06 23.08 -4.18
CA ASP A 144 21.43 24.04 -3.14
C ASP A 144 20.66 23.72 -1.84
N ALA A 145 21.28 22.89 -0.99
CA ALA A 145 20.70 22.48 0.29
C ALA A 145 20.48 23.64 1.26
N ALA A 146 21.28 24.72 1.17
CA ALA A 146 21.12 25.87 2.03
C ALA A 146 19.88 26.71 1.69
N GLN A 147 19.50 26.73 0.41
CA GLN A 147 18.33 27.49 -0.06
C GLN A 147 17.06 26.61 -0.10
N GLN A 148 17.20 25.31 -0.02
CA GLN A 148 16.07 24.37 -0.11
C GLN A 148 14.99 24.64 0.93
N MET A 149 15.37 24.85 2.18
CA MET A 149 14.46 25.10 3.29
C MET A 149 14.03 26.57 3.41
N THR A 150 14.55 27.44 2.54
CA THR A 150 14.32 28.88 2.58
C THR A 150 13.12 29.24 1.70
N VAL A 151 12.25 30.08 2.24
CA VAL A 151 11.13 30.67 1.48
C VAL A 151 11.70 31.69 0.48
N ALA A 152 11.63 31.33 -0.82
CA ALA A 152 12.14 32.19 -1.89
C ALA A 152 11.06 33.05 -2.53
N GLU A 153 9.85 32.53 -2.62
CA GLU A 153 8.75 33.20 -3.30
C GLU A 153 7.41 32.84 -2.65
N PHE A 154 6.44 33.73 -2.77
CA PHE A 154 5.07 33.50 -2.39
C PHE A 154 4.18 33.37 -3.64
N ALA A 155 3.25 32.43 -3.60
CA ALA A 155 2.16 32.39 -4.57
C ALA A 155 1.29 33.66 -4.44
N GLU A 156 0.52 33.97 -5.50
CA GLU A 156 -0.39 35.13 -5.51
C GLU A 156 -1.33 35.15 -4.28
N VAL A 157 -1.82 33.97 -3.88
CA VAL A 157 -2.56 33.79 -2.63
C VAL A 157 -1.74 32.91 -1.70
N SER A 158 -1.12 33.51 -0.68
CA SER A 158 -0.25 32.84 0.28
C SER A 158 -0.74 33.01 1.72
N PRO A 159 -1.34 32.00 2.32
CA PRO A 159 -1.63 31.99 3.76
C PRO A 159 -0.38 32.16 4.62
N ALA A 160 0.74 31.56 4.23
CA ALA A 160 2.00 31.69 4.94
C ALA A 160 2.45 33.15 5.05
N ARG A 161 2.38 33.91 3.94
CA ARG A 161 2.64 35.35 3.93
C ARG A 161 1.69 36.13 4.82
N ALA A 162 0.39 35.77 4.77
CA ALA A 162 -0.62 36.44 5.60
C ALA A 162 -0.43 36.15 7.09
N ALA A 163 0.13 34.99 7.46
CA ALA A 163 0.47 34.65 8.83
C ALA A 163 1.77 35.34 9.35
N GLY A 164 2.55 35.99 8.48
CA GLY A 164 3.75 36.72 8.87
C GLY A 164 5.08 36.03 8.54
N ILE A 165 5.05 34.94 7.76
CA ILE A 165 6.27 34.36 7.18
C ILE A 165 6.80 35.31 6.09
N GLU A 166 8.10 35.45 5.99
CA GLU A 166 8.77 36.37 5.06
C GLU A 166 9.71 35.63 4.10
N ILE A 167 10.03 36.25 2.97
CA ILE A 167 11.07 35.74 2.07
C ILE A 167 12.40 35.75 2.82
N GLY A 168 13.16 34.68 2.73
CA GLY A 168 14.40 34.46 3.46
C GLY A 168 14.23 33.66 4.76
N ASP A 169 13.02 33.47 5.26
CA ASP A 169 12.77 32.58 6.40
C ASP A 169 13.15 31.17 6.05
N ARG A 170 13.88 30.52 6.95
CA ARG A 170 14.20 29.08 6.81
C ARG A 170 13.21 28.25 7.63
N ILE A 171 12.46 27.36 6.98
CA ILE A 171 11.55 26.45 7.67
C ILE A 171 12.36 25.44 8.48
N VAL A 172 12.02 25.26 9.75
CA VAL A 172 12.73 24.38 10.69
C VAL A 172 11.84 23.24 11.14
N ALA A 173 10.54 23.52 11.41
CA ALA A 173 9.61 22.51 11.88
C ALA A 173 8.17 22.79 11.42
N VAL A 174 7.36 21.74 11.32
CA VAL A 174 5.90 21.78 11.13
C VAL A 174 5.27 20.99 12.26
N GLU A 175 4.28 21.54 12.97
CA GLU A 175 3.63 20.93 14.16
C GLU A 175 4.64 20.46 15.23
N GLY A 176 5.79 21.16 15.35
CA GLY A 176 6.86 20.83 16.29
C GLY A 176 7.79 19.71 15.82
N GLU A 177 7.51 19.05 14.72
CA GLU A 177 8.38 18.06 14.10
C GLU A 177 9.42 18.73 13.21
N ARG A 178 10.71 18.43 13.44
CA ARG A 178 11.80 19.01 12.64
C ARG A 178 11.81 18.44 11.23
N MET A 179 11.92 19.32 10.25
CA MET A 179 11.96 18.97 8.84
C MET A 179 13.42 18.86 8.37
N GLU A 180 13.74 17.80 7.66
CA GLU A 180 15.08 17.59 7.12
C GLU A 180 15.22 18.16 5.72
N ASP A 181 14.15 18.11 4.93
CA ASP A 181 14.10 18.66 3.58
C ASP A 181 12.75 19.33 3.27
N PHE A 182 12.67 20.02 2.13
CA PHE A 182 11.45 20.73 1.74
C PHE A 182 10.33 19.77 1.30
N ARG A 183 10.67 18.54 0.96
CA ARG A 183 9.69 17.51 0.63
C ARG A 183 8.93 17.10 1.88
N ASP A 184 9.61 16.94 3.01
CA ASP A 184 8.97 16.67 4.30
C ASP A 184 7.98 17.79 4.65
N VAL A 185 8.37 19.06 4.41
CA VAL A 185 7.48 20.22 4.59
C VAL A 185 6.26 20.11 3.67
N GLN A 186 6.48 19.76 2.38
CA GLN A 186 5.38 19.61 1.42
C GLN A 186 4.44 18.48 1.83
N ASP A 187 4.97 17.32 2.15
CA ASP A 187 4.18 16.14 2.53
C ASP A 187 3.36 16.41 3.79
N SER A 188 3.95 17.10 4.79
CA SER A 188 3.25 17.49 6.01
C SER A 188 2.14 18.51 5.77
N ILE A 189 2.24 19.35 4.75
CA ILE A 189 1.21 20.36 4.42
C ILE A 189 0.12 19.78 3.52
N LEU A 190 0.52 18.99 2.51
CA LEU A 190 -0.40 18.38 1.53
C LEU A 190 -1.46 17.51 2.19
N LEU A 191 -1.10 16.85 3.30
CA LEU A 191 -1.97 15.91 4.03
C LEU A 191 -3.06 16.61 4.85
N TYR A 192 -2.96 17.93 5.12
CA TYR A 192 -3.87 18.62 6.04
C TYR A 192 -4.62 19.82 5.40
N PRO A 193 -5.36 19.60 4.29
CA PRO A 193 -6.14 20.68 3.67
C PRO A 193 -7.21 21.19 4.64
N GLY A 194 -7.30 22.51 4.80
CA GLY A 194 -8.29 23.18 5.64
C GLY A 194 -7.92 23.29 7.12
N ARG A 195 -6.80 22.71 7.58
CA ARG A 195 -6.31 22.86 8.96
C ARG A 195 -5.44 24.11 9.11
N THR A 196 -5.20 24.52 10.34
CA THR A 196 -4.17 25.48 10.70
C THR A 196 -3.02 24.69 11.28
N LEU A 197 -1.80 24.89 10.72
CA LEU A 197 -0.58 24.23 11.16
C LEU A 197 0.38 25.22 11.78
N ASP A 198 1.07 24.82 12.84
CA ASP A 198 2.15 25.59 13.45
C ASP A 198 3.45 25.39 12.68
N ILE A 199 3.90 26.44 11.96
CA ILE A 199 5.14 26.41 11.17
C ILE A 199 6.19 27.22 11.90
N THR A 200 7.29 26.56 12.26
CA THR A 200 8.44 27.20 12.90
C THR A 200 9.49 27.52 11.84
N VAL A 201 9.91 28.76 11.81
CA VAL A 201 10.96 29.24 10.93
C VAL A 201 12.12 29.80 11.74
N ASP A 202 13.32 29.74 11.19
CA ASP A 202 14.50 30.49 11.66
C ASP A 202 14.61 31.80 10.84
N ARG A 203 14.49 32.92 11.52
CA ARG A 203 14.68 34.26 10.98
C ARG A 203 15.80 34.93 11.73
N ASP A 204 16.94 35.17 11.06
CA ASP A 204 18.15 35.80 11.61
C ASP A 204 18.70 35.12 12.88
N GLY A 205 18.61 33.78 12.95
CA GLY A 205 19.07 32.97 14.08
C GLY A 205 18.06 32.86 15.23
N ALA A 206 16.83 33.35 15.05
CA ALA A 206 15.76 33.27 16.03
C ALA A 206 14.59 32.39 15.50
N GLU A 207 14.28 31.33 16.22
CA GLU A 207 13.10 30.51 15.87
C GLU A 207 11.80 31.25 16.22
N ARG A 208 10.87 31.29 15.26
CA ARG A 208 9.54 31.88 15.39
C ARG A 208 8.50 30.93 14.86
N THR A 209 7.41 30.74 15.60
CA THR A 209 6.29 29.87 15.18
C THR A 209 5.11 30.73 14.73
N PHE A 210 4.53 30.34 13.60
CA PHE A 210 3.38 31.00 12.99
C PHE A 210 2.27 29.98 12.79
N ALA A 211 1.05 30.31 13.24
CA ALA A 211 -0.15 29.51 12.94
C ALA A 211 -0.63 29.82 11.52
N VAL A 212 -0.38 28.92 10.59
CA VAL A 212 -0.65 29.11 9.16
C VAL A 212 -1.86 28.30 8.73
N PRO A 213 -2.95 28.94 8.26
CA PRO A 213 -4.09 28.22 7.71
C PRO A 213 -3.71 27.58 6.37
N VAL A 214 -3.95 26.27 6.25
CA VAL A 214 -3.69 25.51 5.03
C VAL A 214 -4.91 25.59 4.13
N ARG A 215 -4.77 26.13 2.93
CA ARG A 215 -5.86 26.17 1.94
C ARG A 215 -6.10 24.79 1.37
N SER A 216 -7.37 24.40 1.26
CA SER A 216 -7.77 23.25 0.45
C SER A 216 -7.90 23.69 -1.00
N VAL A 217 -7.11 23.12 -1.89
CA VAL A 217 -7.09 23.41 -3.33
C VAL A 217 -7.34 22.13 -4.09
N GLU A 218 -8.22 22.18 -5.08
CA GLU A 218 -8.40 21.11 -6.04
C GLU A 218 -7.32 21.22 -7.11
N MET A 219 -6.51 20.18 -7.23
CA MET A 219 -5.49 20.06 -8.28
C MET A 219 -5.89 18.96 -9.24
N GLU A 220 -5.86 19.27 -10.52
CA GLU A 220 -6.11 18.34 -11.61
C GLU A 220 -4.78 17.90 -12.22
N ASP A 221 -4.57 16.59 -12.34
CA ASP A 221 -3.41 16.05 -13.03
C ASP A 221 -3.65 16.01 -14.56
N ARG A 222 -2.60 15.64 -15.31
CA ARG A 222 -2.66 15.54 -16.78
C ARG A 222 -3.66 14.52 -17.34
N PHE A 223 -4.24 13.68 -16.50
CA PHE A 223 -5.25 12.68 -16.86
C PHE A 223 -6.65 13.09 -16.40
N GLY A 224 -6.82 14.30 -15.86
CA GLY A 224 -8.08 14.80 -15.36
C GLY A 224 -8.46 14.26 -13.98
N ASN A 225 -7.52 13.69 -13.23
CA ASN A 225 -7.79 13.28 -11.85
C ASN A 225 -7.73 14.49 -10.93
N VAL A 226 -8.81 14.76 -10.21
CA VAL A 226 -8.90 15.84 -9.25
C VAL A 226 -8.58 15.32 -7.86
N SER A 227 -7.64 15.97 -7.17
CA SER A 227 -7.29 15.70 -5.78
C SER A 227 -7.35 16.97 -4.95
N LYS A 228 -7.79 16.86 -3.68
CA LYS A 228 -7.74 17.96 -2.71
C LYS A 228 -6.43 17.90 -1.96
N VAL A 229 -5.67 18.99 -2.03
CA VAL A 229 -4.37 19.12 -1.40
C VAL A 229 -4.30 20.38 -0.53
N GLY A 230 -3.50 20.30 0.51
CA GLY A 230 -3.20 21.45 1.36
C GLY A 230 -2.11 22.32 0.72
N LEU A 231 -2.30 23.64 0.68
CA LEU A 231 -1.28 24.60 0.22
C LEU A 231 -1.21 25.80 1.16
N ILE A 232 0.01 26.25 1.43
CA ILE A 232 0.28 27.50 2.18
C ILE A 232 0.86 28.61 1.31
N GLY A 233 1.12 28.30 0.02
CA GLY A 233 1.54 29.29 -0.97
C GLY A 233 2.96 29.81 -0.80
N ILE A 234 3.93 28.91 -0.55
CA ILE A 234 5.37 29.19 -0.54
C ILE A 234 6.06 28.36 -1.63
N ALA A 235 7.17 28.88 -2.13
CA ALA A 235 8.10 28.16 -2.97
C ALA A 235 9.49 28.12 -2.32
N SER A 236 10.16 26.97 -2.46
CA SER A 236 11.54 26.75 -2.05
C SER A 236 12.52 27.53 -2.94
N GLY A 237 13.66 27.95 -2.37
CA GLY A 237 14.74 28.54 -3.13
C GLY A 237 15.53 27.58 -4.03
N ALA A 238 15.40 26.27 -3.82
CA ALA A 238 16.03 25.27 -4.66
C ALA A 238 15.13 24.91 -5.84
N SER A 239 15.59 25.20 -7.06
CA SER A 239 14.84 24.96 -8.30
C SER A 239 15.23 23.66 -9.02
N SER A 240 16.28 22.96 -8.58
CA SER A 240 16.81 21.76 -9.21
C SER A 240 17.25 20.72 -8.19
N PHE A 241 17.20 19.46 -8.61
CA PHE A 241 17.69 18.32 -7.84
C PHE A 241 18.86 17.68 -8.58
N ASP A 242 19.92 17.37 -7.85
CA ASP A 242 20.99 16.49 -8.28
C ASP A 242 20.74 15.08 -7.75
N PHE A 243 21.34 14.09 -8.38
CA PHE A 243 21.23 12.71 -7.95
C PHE A 243 22.57 12.22 -7.42
N GLU A 244 22.66 12.01 -6.12
CA GLU A 244 23.85 11.43 -5.51
C GLU A 244 23.87 9.90 -5.63
N PRO A 245 24.89 9.33 -6.29
CA PRO A 245 25.04 7.87 -6.39
C PRO A 245 25.09 7.22 -5.00
N GLN A 246 24.32 6.15 -4.83
CA GLN A 246 24.22 5.43 -3.56
C GLN A 246 24.80 4.03 -3.67
N GLY A 247 25.54 3.58 -2.65
CA GLY A 247 25.93 2.18 -2.54
C GLY A 247 24.74 1.27 -2.20
N ILE A 248 24.84 -0.02 -2.47
CA ILE A 248 23.75 -1.00 -2.30
C ILE A 248 23.16 -0.98 -0.87
N ILE A 249 24.00 -0.91 0.17
CA ILE A 249 23.54 -0.90 1.57
C ILE A 249 22.80 0.40 1.89
N ALA A 250 23.32 1.54 1.43
CA ALA A 250 22.68 2.84 1.60
C ALA A 250 21.33 2.88 0.87
N SER A 251 21.28 2.34 -0.36
CA SER A 251 20.04 2.24 -1.15
C SER A 251 18.96 1.40 -0.45
N LEU A 252 19.36 0.33 0.24
CA LEU A 252 18.43 -0.47 1.04
C LEU A 252 17.90 0.32 2.26
N GLY A 253 18.76 1.06 2.95
CA GLY A 253 18.35 1.98 4.04
C GLY A 253 17.34 2.99 3.54
N LEU A 254 17.65 3.70 2.45
CA LEU A 254 16.75 4.66 1.82
C LEU A 254 15.41 4.04 1.40
N ALA A 255 15.42 2.80 0.89
CA ALA A 255 14.20 2.09 0.53
C ALA A 255 13.31 1.79 1.75
N VAL A 256 13.93 1.44 2.89
CA VAL A 256 13.22 1.22 4.16
C VAL A 256 12.62 2.54 4.64
N ASP A 257 13.40 3.60 4.72
CA ASP A 257 12.94 4.92 5.19
C ASP A 257 11.79 5.45 4.30
N HIS A 258 11.96 5.35 2.98
CA HIS A 258 10.91 5.74 2.02
C HIS A 258 9.63 4.91 2.19
N SER A 259 9.76 3.59 2.40
CA SER A 259 8.60 2.72 2.62
C SER A 259 7.89 3.01 3.94
N LEU A 260 8.63 3.33 5.00
CA LEU A 260 8.07 3.73 6.30
C LEU A 260 7.32 5.05 6.19
N GLY A 261 7.86 6.05 5.46
CA GLY A 261 7.16 7.30 5.18
C GLY A 261 5.83 7.09 4.43
N ILE A 262 5.80 6.17 3.45
CA ILE A 262 4.55 5.81 2.75
C ILE A 262 3.55 5.15 3.72
N VAL A 263 4.00 4.25 4.60
CA VAL A 263 3.12 3.62 5.60
C VAL A 263 2.57 4.66 6.57
N ASP A 264 3.38 5.61 7.02
CA ASP A 264 2.93 6.70 7.88
C ASP A 264 1.85 7.55 7.21
N MET A 265 2.03 7.92 5.94
CA MET A 265 1.00 8.61 5.14
C MET A 265 -0.29 7.77 5.02
N MET A 266 -0.20 6.45 4.87
CA MET A 266 -1.38 5.56 4.82
C MET A 266 -2.12 5.56 6.17
N VAL A 267 -1.40 5.43 7.28
CA VAL A 267 -1.98 5.45 8.64
C VAL A 267 -2.65 6.79 8.92
N THR A 268 -1.96 7.90 8.61
CA THR A 268 -2.47 9.25 8.76
C THR A 268 -3.73 9.46 7.92
N GLY A 269 -3.71 9.08 6.65
CA GLY A 269 -4.87 9.19 5.75
C GLY A 269 -6.09 8.40 6.22
N ILE A 270 -5.88 7.17 6.71
CA ILE A 270 -6.94 6.37 7.31
C ILE A 270 -7.47 7.05 8.60
N GLY A 271 -6.58 7.53 9.45
CA GLY A 271 -6.95 8.28 10.66
C GLY A 271 -7.83 9.49 10.34
N GLN A 272 -7.47 10.27 9.33
CA GLN A 272 -8.22 11.45 8.89
C GLN A 272 -9.63 11.10 8.36
N ILE A 273 -9.80 9.92 7.74
CA ILE A 273 -11.13 9.44 7.34
C ILE A 273 -11.98 9.13 8.57
N PHE A 274 -11.42 8.51 9.60
CA PHE A 274 -12.15 8.20 10.84
C PHE A 274 -12.48 9.44 11.66
N THR A 275 -11.63 10.47 11.64
CA THR A 275 -11.90 11.76 12.32
C THR A 275 -12.83 12.66 11.50
N GLY A 276 -13.14 12.31 10.25
CA GLY A 276 -13.98 13.11 9.35
C GLY A 276 -13.26 14.31 8.72
N GLU A 277 -11.95 14.44 8.90
CA GLU A 277 -11.12 15.48 8.27
C GLU A 277 -10.98 15.22 6.77
N ARG A 278 -11.03 13.97 6.35
CA ARG A 278 -10.96 13.54 4.95
C ARG A 278 -12.22 12.79 4.54
N SER A 279 -12.67 13.05 3.32
CA SER A 279 -13.86 12.37 2.80
C SER A 279 -13.61 10.90 2.50
N VAL A 280 -14.53 10.02 2.87
CA VAL A 280 -14.53 8.61 2.44
C VAL A 280 -14.60 8.46 0.91
N GLN A 281 -15.02 9.51 0.18
CA GLN A 281 -15.03 9.54 -1.30
C GLN A 281 -13.62 9.56 -1.91
N GLU A 282 -12.61 9.92 -1.14
CA GLU A 282 -11.21 9.89 -1.57
C GLU A 282 -10.62 8.47 -1.57
N LEU A 283 -11.27 7.51 -0.89
CA LEU A 283 -10.87 6.11 -0.99
C LEU A 283 -10.96 5.63 -2.44
N GLY A 284 -9.84 5.14 -2.94
CA GLY A 284 -9.75 4.51 -4.25
C GLY A 284 -10.10 3.03 -4.18
N GLY A 285 -10.96 2.59 -5.09
CA GLY A 285 -11.33 1.19 -5.25
C GLY A 285 -10.69 0.55 -6.50
N PRO A 286 -11.14 -0.66 -6.85
CA PRO A 286 -10.56 -1.41 -7.98
C PRO A 286 -10.59 -0.67 -9.31
N VAL A 287 -11.59 0.19 -9.54
CA VAL A 287 -11.75 0.95 -10.80
C VAL A 287 -10.71 2.06 -10.89
N LYS A 288 -10.47 2.81 -9.79
CA LYS A 288 -9.39 3.80 -9.74
C LYS A 288 -8.01 3.13 -9.88
N ILE A 289 -7.78 1.98 -9.22
CA ILE A 289 -6.52 1.24 -9.37
C ILE A 289 -6.32 0.82 -10.84
N ALA A 290 -7.36 0.35 -11.51
CA ALA A 290 -7.27 -0.02 -12.93
C ALA A 290 -6.95 1.20 -13.82
N LYS A 291 -7.60 2.33 -13.58
CA LYS A 291 -7.33 3.60 -14.26
C LYS A 291 -5.89 4.03 -14.06
N PHE A 292 -5.45 4.17 -12.81
CA PHE A 292 -4.08 4.57 -12.49
C PHE A 292 -3.03 3.60 -13.02
N SER A 293 -3.30 2.28 -13.00
CA SER A 293 -2.38 1.29 -13.59
C SER A 293 -2.14 1.56 -15.07
N GLY A 294 -3.21 1.86 -15.83
CA GLY A 294 -3.11 2.19 -17.24
C GLY A 294 -2.38 3.51 -17.47
N GLU A 295 -2.66 4.53 -16.67
CA GLU A 295 -1.99 5.83 -16.71
C GLU A 295 -0.49 5.66 -16.47
N GLN A 296 -0.10 4.98 -15.38
CA GLN A 296 1.31 4.74 -15.07
C GLN A 296 2.01 3.90 -16.15
N LEU A 297 1.34 2.92 -16.72
CA LEU A 297 1.86 2.13 -17.84
C LEU A 297 2.10 3.01 -19.08
N SER A 298 1.22 3.98 -19.35
CA SER A 298 1.36 4.93 -20.47
C SER A 298 2.54 5.89 -20.29
N LEU A 299 2.95 6.16 -19.02
CA LEU A 299 4.12 6.95 -18.68
C LEU A 299 5.45 6.21 -18.86
N GLY A 300 5.37 4.90 -19.10
CA GLY A 300 6.52 4.03 -19.31
C GLY A 300 6.84 3.12 -18.13
N ALA A 301 7.79 2.22 -18.38
CA ALA A 301 8.12 1.12 -17.46
C ALA A 301 8.52 1.61 -16.05
N MET A 302 9.25 2.72 -15.97
CA MET A 302 9.74 3.23 -14.68
C MET A 302 8.59 3.70 -13.78
N ALA A 303 7.66 4.49 -14.33
CA ALA A 303 6.49 4.94 -13.60
C ALA A 303 5.63 3.75 -13.17
N PHE A 304 5.45 2.78 -14.06
CA PHE A 304 4.67 1.58 -13.78
C PHE A 304 5.30 0.71 -12.69
N ILE A 305 6.62 0.50 -12.71
CA ILE A 305 7.33 -0.28 -11.68
C ILE A 305 7.30 0.45 -10.32
N ASN A 306 7.48 1.77 -10.33
CA ASN A 306 7.36 2.56 -9.11
C ASN A 306 5.94 2.45 -8.51
N PHE A 307 4.92 2.55 -9.35
CA PHE A 307 3.53 2.36 -8.93
C PHE A 307 3.27 0.93 -8.44
N ALA A 308 3.89 -0.09 -9.07
CA ALA A 308 3.82 -1.47 -8.60
C ALA A 308 4.42 -1.64 -7.19
N ALA A 309 5.53 -0.96 -6.87
CA ALA A 309 6.08 -0.96 -5.52
C ALA A 309 5.12 -0.34 -4.50
N LEU A 310 4.49 0.79 -4.85
CA LEU A 310 3.50 1.45 -4.01
C LEU A 310 2.29 0.54 -3.74
N ILE A 311 1.73 -0.09 -4.78
CA ILE A 311 0.60 -1.01 -4.64
C ILE A 311 0.99 -2.29 -3.90
N SER A 312 2.22 -2.80 -4.08
CA SER A 312 2.75 -3.94 -3.32
C SER A 312 2.80 -3.65 -1.83
N LEU A 313 3.30 -2.47 -1.44
CA LEU A 313 3.32 -2.03 -0.06
C LEU A 313 1.91 -1.87 0.52
N ASN A 314 0.99 -1.30 -0.26
CA ASN A 314 -0.41 -1.14 0.12
C ASN A 314 -1.09 -2.51 0.34
N LEU A 315 -0.87 -3.48 -0.56
CA LEU A 315 -1.37 -4.85 -0.39
C LEU A 315 -0.84 -5.49 0.89
N ALA A 316 0.47 -5.33 1.18
CA ALA A 316 1.05 -5.83 2.42
C ALA A 316 0.42 -5.16 3.65
N PHE A 317 0.28 -3.84 3.63
CA PHE A 317 -0.30 -3.07 4.72
C PHE A 317 -1.75 -3.48 5.00
N ILE A 318 -2.60 -3.51 3.96
CA ILE A 318 -4.01 -3.90 4.11
C ILE A 318 -4.12 -5.34 4.61
N ASN A 319 -3.33 -6.27 4.06
CA ASN A 319 -3.35 -7.66 4.49
C ASN A 319 -2.85 -7.87 5.92
N LEU A 320 -2.06 -6.96 6.49
CA LEU A 320 -1.63 -7.01 7.89
C LEU A 320 -2.64 -6.39 8.86
N LEU A 321 -3.69 -5.71 8.39
CA LEU A 321 -4.74 -5.21 9.27
C LEU A 321 -5.46 -6.36 9.97
N PRO A 322 -5.83 -6.23 11.25
CA PRO A 322 -6.49 -7.29 12.03
C PRO A 322 -7.96 -7.46 11.64
N ILE A 323 -8.23 -7.59 10.35
CA ILE A 323 -9.56 -7.78 9.79
C ILE A 323 -9.73 -9.28 9.45
N PRO A 324 -10.70 -9.99 10.04
CA PRO A 324 -11.00 -11.35 9.65
C PRO A 324 -11.25 -11.43 8.13
N ALA A 325 -10.77 -12.47 7.49
CA ALA A 325 -10.66 -12.67 6.04
C ALA A 325 -9.40 -12.10 5.37
N LEU A 326 -8.56 -11.36 6.08
CA LEU A 326 -7.22 -10.97 5.64
C LEU A 326 -6.17 -11.72 6.48
N ASP A 327 -4.92 -11.75 6.03
CA ASP A 327 -3.82 -12.43 6.74
C ASP A 327 -3.64 -11.92 8.18
N GLY A 328 -3.75 -10.60 8.37
CA GLY A 328 -3.69 -9.97 9.69
C GLY A 328 -4.77 -10.45 10.64
N GLY A 329 -5.95 -10.79 10.13
CA GLY A 329 -7.01 -11.42 10.92
C GLY A 329 -6.62 -12.81 11.41
N HIS A 330 -6.01 -13.65 10.54
CA HIS A 330 -5.46 -14.94 10.94
C HIS A 330 -4.36 -14.78 12.00
N LEU A 331 -3.43 -13.83 11.79
CA LEU A 331 -2.36 -13.53 12.74
C LEU A 331 -2.92 -13.06 14.09
N ALA A 332 -3.97 -12.24 14.10
CA ALA A 332 -4.65 -11.81 15.32
C ALA A 332 -5.28 -12.99 16.09
N PHE A 333 -5.90 -13.94 15.38
CA PHE A 333 -6.40 -15.17 16.00
C PHE A 333 -5.27 -16.03 16.57
N TYR A 334 -4.14 -16.16 15.85
CA TYR A 334 -2.98 -16.91 16.34
C TYR A 334 -2.34 -16.23 17.56
N ALA A 335 -2.28 -14.91 17.58
CA ALA A 335 -1.84 -14.17 18.75
C ALA A 335 -2.77 -14.39 19.96
N ALA A 336 -4.07 -14.36 19.75
CA ALA A 336 -5.05 -14.66 20.81
C ALA A 336 -4.94 -16.12 21.31
N GLU A 337 -4.73 -17.09 20.41
CA GLU A 337 -4.48 -18.49 20.75
C GLU A 337 -3.21 -18.64 21.59
N ALA A 338 -2.12 -17.95 21.21
CA ALA A 338 -0.84 -17.98 21.96
C ALA A 338 -1.00 -17.44 23.39
N VAL A 339 -1.70 -16.32 23.57
CA VAL A 339 -1.92 -15.69 24.87
C VAL A 339 -2.86 -16.55 25.74
N ARG A 340 -3.94 -17.06 25.16
CA ARG A 340 -4.94 -17.87 25.89
C ARG A 340 -4.49 -19.31 26.13
N ARG A 341 -3.47 -19.78 25.39
CA ARG A 341 -2.99 -21.17 25.36
C ARG A 341 -4.09 -22.20 24.99
N ASN A 342 -5.16 -21.72 24.39
CA ASN A 342 -6.28 -22.53 23.91
C ASN A 342 -6.76 -21.95 22.58
N PRO A 343 -7.07 -22.78 21.58
CA PRO A 343 -7.60 -22.31 20.31
C PRO A 343 -8.91 -21.54 20.51
N VAL A 344 -9.13 -20.55 19.67
CA VAL A 344 -10.44 -19.88 19.58
C VAL A 344 -11.45 -20.92 19.06
N GLY A 345 -12.58 -21.03 19.74
CA GLY A 345 -13.57 -22.07 19.40
C GLY A 345 -14.03 -21.96 17.94
N PRO A 346 -14.25 -23.10 17.23
CA PRO A 346 -14.51 -23.12 15.79
C PRO A 346 -15.67 -22.21 15.37
N ARG A 347 -16.76 -22.22 16.14
CA ARG A 347 -17.93 -21.36 15.86
C ARG A 347 -17.60 -19.86 15.96
N GLY A 348 -16.79 -19.45 16.94
CA GLY A 348 -16.38 -18.07 17.12
C GLY A 348 -15.52 -17.60 15.95
N THR A 349 -14.59 -18.43 15.52
CA THR A 349 -13.74 -18.19 14.36
C THR A 349 -14.56 -18.07 13.07
N GLU A 350 -15.47 -19.03 12.83
CA GLU A 350 -16.34 -19.02 11.65
C GLU A 350 -17.21 -17.76 11.56
N VAL A 351 -17.86 -17.36 12.67
CA VAL A 351 -18.68 -16.13 12.73
C VAL A 351 -17.84 -14.90 12.46
N ALA A 352 -16.63 -14.79 13.03
CA ALA A 352 -15.75 -13.68 12.82
C ALA A 352 -15.28 -13.61 11.35
N TYR A 353 -14.93 -14.74 10.73
CA TYR A 353 -14.58 -14.79 9.31
C TYR A 353 -15.72 -14.37 8.39
N ARG A 354 -16.92 -14.90 8.62
CA ARG A 354 -18.12 -14.50 7.86
C ARG A 354 -18.40 -13.01 7.98
N ALA A 355 -18.28 -12.46 9.19
CA ALA A 355 -18.42 -11.03 9.41
C ALA A 355 -17.32 -10.23 8.71
N GLY A 356 -16.06 -10.68 8.76
CA GLY A 356 -14.94 -10.05 8.08
C GLY A 356 -15.10 -10.05 6.56
N VAL A 357 -15.47 -11.19 5.97
CA VAL A 357 -15.76 -11.29 4.53
C VAL A 357 -16.90 -10.35 4.14
N ALA A 358 -17.99 -10.31 4.92
CA ALA A 358 -19.11 -9.41 4.68
C ALA A 358 -18.68 -7.93 4.75
N LEU A 359 -17.83 -7.57 5.72
CA LEU A 359 -17.26 -6.23 5.85
C LEU A 359 -16.40 -5.85 4.64
N VAL A 360 -15.48 -6.74 4.22
CA VAL A 360 -14.61 -6.50 3.07
C VAL A 360 -15.42 -6.38 1.79
N LEU A 361 -16.42 -7.25 1.57
CA LEU A 361 -17.30 -7.16 0.40
C LEU A 361 -18.15 -5.88 0.41
N MET A 362 -18.67 -5.48 1.57
CA MET A 362 -19.42 -4.22 1.72
C MET A 362 -18.52 -3.02 1.38
N LEU A 363 -17.30 -2.99 1.92
CA LEU A 363 -16.33 -1.94 1.63
C LEU A 363 -15.96 -1.92 0.14
N MET A 364 -15.73 -3.09 -0.46
CA MET A 364 -15.40 -3.22 -1.89
C MET A 364 -16.54 -2.69 -2.78
N VAL A 365 -17.79 -3.05 -2.47
CA VAL A 365 -18.97 -2.53 -3.18
C VAL A 365 -19.07 -1.00 -3.00
N PHE A 366 -18.90 -0.52 -1.77
CA PHE A 366 -18.95 0.91 -1.47
C PHE A 366 -17.90 1.70 -2.28
N VAL A 367 -16.61 1.30 -2.21
CA VAL A 367 -15.55 2.01 -2.95
C VAL A 367 -15.69 1.86 -4.45
N THR A 368 -16.22 0.73 -4.95
CA THR A 368 -16.48 0.54 -6.39
C THR A 368 -17.60 1.48 -6.87
N ILE A 369 -18.68 1.63 -6.11
CA ILE A 369 -19.74 2.60 -6.43
C ILE A 369 -19.17 4.02 -6.40
N ASN A 370 -18.39 4.36 -5.38
CA ASN A 370 -17.71 5.64 -5.26
C ASN A 370 -16.80 5.92 -6.47
N ASP A 371 -16.01 4.95 -6.89
CA ASP A 371 -15.17 5.06 -8.08
C ASP A 371 -16.00 5.35 -9.34
N LEU A 372 -17.09 4.59 -9.54
CA LEU A 372 -17.97 4.76 -10.71
C LEU A 372 -18.64 6.14 -10.75
N VAL A 373 -19.07 6.64 -9.60
CA VAL A 373 -19.69 7.98 -9.50
C VAL A 373 -18.66 9.09 -9.75
N SER A 374 -17.40 8.88 -9.38
CA SER A 374 -16.32 9.85 -9.60
C SER A 374 -15.74 9.83 -11.01
N LEU A 375 -16.13 8.88 -11.87
CA LEU A 375 -15.71 8.89 -13.27
C LEU A 375 -16.43 9.98 -14.06
N PRO A 376 -15.73 10.75 -14.93
CA PRO A 376 -16.32 11.83 -15.71
C PRO A 376 -17.39 11.38 -16.74
N VAL A 377 -17.61 10.05 -16.87
CA VAL A 377 -18.65 9.48 -17.74
C VAL A 377 -20.07 9.64 -17.15
N PHE A 378 -20.19 9.79 -15.82
CA PHE A 378 -21.47 9.92 -15.11
C PHE A 378 -21.62 11.23 -14.32
N GLY A 379 -20.59 12.07 -14.32
CA GLY A 379 -20.59 13.36 -13.63
C GLY A 379 -20.63 14.53 -14.60
N ASN A 380 -21.41 15.52 -14.24
CA ASN A 380 -21.67 16.80 -14.92
C ASN A 380 -20.44 17.49 -15.46
#